data_b7c143a649bad8ab1c5125172bae30fa
#
_entry.id   b7c143a649bad8ab1c5125172bae30fa
#
_cell.length_a   1.000
_cell.length_b   1.000
_cell.length_c   1.000
_cell.angle_alpha   90.00
_cell.angle_beta   90.00
_cell.angle_gamma   90.00
#
_symmetry.space_group_name_H-M   'P 1'
#
loop_
_entity.id
_entity.type
_entity.pdbx_description
1 polymer ?
#
loop_
_entity_poly.entity_id
_entity_poly.type
_entity_poly.pdbx_seq_one_letter_code
_entity_poly.pdbx_strand_id
1 'polypeptide(L)'
;MRQNAPTSFADPLVTNRCRFVTKSWRTYKPLVYEGPMKRVPLIAAIAVFLIHLVGNPHYGFFRDELYFIICGFHPQFGYVDQPPLVPLLAAGTQIFGHSLVLLRIVPALFAAGGVYVTCELVIAFGGGVFAQAFAALVFLLTPVLLSFGMKVGTDEVGLLTWPLIALLLVRLVRGADPKLWLLIGLTIGVSFEAKYSVVFVLVALFVGLVATPERRLLANRFFALGAGIAILIALPNALWQLHYGLPILELLRNGQDGKNLIPSPVQYLVQELLITNPLLAFVWIAGAIWLLRTKSVRFLGYAYIALIVEMIVLHGKHYYPVNIYPILIAAGAVPLASATTRFPIARVVLATYAVIVGFVFVPDNLPVLSADRFVAFAAQRDRLLHTSQKATETEHGREDSLLPGDYADMHGWPELAAAAKAVYTSLPADQRSDAVVFAGNYGEASAVAFFAPDVPIISRHNQFWLWGPRGFSGKTIIEINGTCGASEKLFASRTLATRVHSRYAIRYESNVPIWICRNPREPLSRVWARIKTYD
;
A
#
# COMPACT_ATOMS: atom_id res chain seq x y z
N MET A 1 -33.91 -19.18 -79.17
CA MET A 1 -35.10 -18.67 -78.48
C MET A 1 -34.68 -18.29 -77.05
N ARG A 2 -34.83 -17.03 -76.73
CA ARG A 2 -34.46 -16.41 -75.46
C ARG A 2 -35.56 -16.71 -74.39
N GLN A 3 -35.16 -17.09 -73.17
CA GLN A 3 -36.09 -16.99 -72.01
C GLN A 3 -35.40 -16.22 -70.94
N ASN A 4 -36.15 -15.17 -70.49
CA ASN A 4 -35.79 -14.24 -69.42
C ASN A 4 -35.96 -14.89 -68.03
N ALA A 5 -35.02 -14.62 -67.11
CA ALA A 5 -35.15 -14.88 -65.68
C ALA A 5 -35.65 -13.61 -64.92
N PRO A 6 -36.46 -13.74 -63.89
CA PRO A 6 -37.00 -12.64 -63.13
C PRO A 6 -36.03 -12.12 -62.03
N THR A 7 -35.95 -10.82 -61.90
CA THR A 7 -35.30 -10.06 -60.85
C THR A 7 -35.97 -10.31 -59.48
N SER A 8 -35.20 -10.73 -58.48
CA SER A 8 -35.64 -10.75 -57.07
C SER A 8 -35.02 -9.54 -56.33
N PHE A 9 -35.88 -8.73 -55.80
CA PHE A 9 -35.59 -7.68 -54.84
C PHE A 9 -34.98 -8.29 -53.58
N ALA A 10 -33.73 -7.93 -53.21
CA ALA A 10 -33.09 -8.25 -51.97
C ALA A 10 -33.06 -7.00 -51.09
N ASP A 11 -33.67 -7.12 -49.94
CA ASP A 11 -33.80 -6.16 -48.86
C ASP A 11 -32.44 -5.83 -48.22
N PRO A 12 -32.03 -4.55 -48.00
CA PRO A 12 -30.69 -4.18 -47.55
C PRO A 12 -30.56 -4.07 -45.99
N LEU A 13 -31.32 -4.81 -45.18
CA LEU A 13 -31.37 -4.55 -43.73
C LEU A 13 -30.92 -5.70 -42.80
N VAL A 14 -30.18 -6.70 -43.23
CA VAL A 14 -29.62 -7.69 -42.31
C VAL A 14 -28.26 -8.20 -42.77
N THR A 15 -27.18 -7.49 -42.51
CA THR A 15 -25.83 -8.09 -42.37
C THR A 15 -24.80 -7.08 -41.82
N ASN A 16 -24.99 -6.62 -40.57
CA ASN A 16 -23.86 -6.12 -39.79
C ASN A 16 -23.51 -7.17 -38.72
N ARG A 17 -23.14 -8.39 -39.15
CA ARG A 17 -22.35 -9.30 -38.33
C ARG A 17 -20.96 -8.72 -38.24
N CYS A 18 -20.55 -8.36 -37.03
CA CYS A 18 -19.18 -8.04 -36.68
C CYS A 18 -18.25 -9.17 -37.15
N ARG A 19 -17.69 -9.02 -38.34
CA ARG A 19 -16.46 -9.71 -38.74
C ARG A 19 -15.35 -9.04 -37.95
N PHE A 20 -14.96 -9.64 -36.81
CA PHE A 20 -13.64 -9.42 -36.26
C PHE A 20 -12.62 -9.88 -37.30
N VAL A 21 -12.19 -8.91 -38.11
CA VAL A 21 -11.15 -9.12 -39.09
C VAL A 21 -9.85 -9.37 -38.33
N THR A 22 -9.37 -10.60 -38.40
CA THR A 22 -7.97 -10.92 -38.20
C THR A 22 -7.11 -10.28 -39.28
N LYS A 23 -6.98 -8.95 -39.28
CA LYS A 23 -6.01 -8.24 -40.08
C LYS A 23 -4.80 -7.89 -39.22
N SER A 24 -3.66 -8.39 -39.66
CA SER A 24 -2.29 -8.12 -39.22
C SER A 24 -2.12 -6.85 -38.36
N TRP A 25 -1.75 -7.03 -37.11
CA TRP A 25 -1.38 -6.02 -36.10
C TRP A 25 -0.03 -5.34 -36.45
N ARG A 26 0.24 -4.97 -37.71
CA ARG A 26 1.56 -4.49 -38.14
C ARG A 26 1.74 -2.98 -38.16
N THR A 27 0.72 -2.19 -37.83
CA THR A 27 0.88 -0.74 -37.74
C THR A 27 0.16 -0.23 -36.50
N TYR A 28 0.95 0.15 -35.47
CA TYR A 28 0.46 0.96 -34.38
C TYR A 28 -0.03 2.28 -34.94
N LYS A 29 -1.35 2.41 -35.14
CA LYS A 29 -2.00 3.71 -35.18
C LYS A 29 -2.33 4.03 -33.73
N PRO A 30 -1.77 5.08 -33.12
CA PRO A 30 -2.26 5.55 -31.84
C PRO A 30 -3.76 5.76 -32.03
N LEU A 31 -4.56 5.05 -31.24
CA LEU A 31 -5.99 5.29 -31.19
C LEU A 31 -6.13 6.72 -30.65
N VAL A 32 -6.26 7.67 -31.55
CA VAL A 32 -6.55 9.08 -31.21
C VAL A 32 -8.01 9.09 -30.78
N TYR A 33 -8.24 8.88 -29.49
CA TYR A 33 -9.56 9.05 -28.91
C TYR A 33 -9.79 10.55 -28.68
N GLU A 34 -10.81 11.08 -29.31
CA GLU A 34 -11.25 12.46 -29.11
C GLU A 34 -12.53 12.50 -28.25
N GLY A 35 -12.75 13.61 -27.56
CA GLY A 35 -13.98 13.84 -26.82
C GLY A 35 -14.07 13.19 -25.41
N PRO A 36 -15.26 12.69 -25.01
CA PRO A 36 -15.55 12.26 -23.62
C PRO A 36 -14.62 11.17 -23.06
N MET A 37 -14.10 10.29 -23.91
CA MET A 37 -13.21 9.20 -23.46
C MET A 37 -11.90 9.67 -22.83
N LYS A 38 -11.38 10.84 -23.23
CA LYS A 38 -10.15 11.42 -22.63
C LYS A 38 -10.41 12.17 -21.32
N ARG A 39 -11.66 12.53 -21.06
CA ARG A 39 -12.02 13.31 -19.85
C ARG A 39 -12.25 12.42 -18.63
N VAL A 40 -12.72 11.19 -18.83
CA VAL A 40 -13.03 10.28 -17.70
C VAL A 40 -11.83 10.01 -16.81
N PRO A 41 -10.64 9.66 -17.32
CA PRO A 41 -9.48 9.42 -16.46
C PRO A 41 -9.14 10.62 -15.56
N LEU A 42 -9.17 11.84 -16.15
CA LEU A 42 -8.86 13.05 -15.39
C LEU A 42 -9.94 13.38 -14.34
N ILE A 43 -11.22 13.25 -14.71
CA ILE A 43 -12.33 13.49 -13.78
C ILE A 43 -12.27 12.48 -12.61
N ALA A 44 -12.01 11.21 -12.90
CA ALA A 44 -11.84 10.17 -11.88
C ALA A 44 -10.67 10.47 -10.94
N ALA A 45 -9.52 10.88 -11.51
CA ALA A 45 -8.34 11.24 -10.72
C ALA A 45 -8.62 12.43 -9.79
N ILE A 46 -9.26 13.49 -10.30
CA ILE A 46 -9.64 14.67 -9.50
C ILE A 46 -10.63 14.25 -8.39
N ALA A 47 -11.63 13.43 -8.71
CA ALA A 47 -12.63 12.98 -7.73
C ALA A 47 -11.98 12.16 -6.60
N VAL A 48 -11.12 11.19 -6.93
CA VAL A 48 -10.39 10.38 -5.93
C VAL A 48 -9.49 11.27 -5.08
N PHE A 49 -8.73 12.18 -5.70
CA PHE A 49 -7.89 13.13 -4.97
C PHE A 49 -8.68 13.98 -3.98
N LEU A 50 -9.82 14.56 -4.40
CA LEU A 50 -10.65 15.40 -3.54
C LEU A 50 -11.29 14.60 -2.39
N ILE A 51 -11.72 13.36 -2.63
CA ILE A 51 -12.26 12.48 -1.59
C ILE A 51 -11.21 12.23 -0.52
N HIS A 52 -9.98 11.90 -0.91
CA HIS A 52 -8.87 11.72 0.02
C HIS A 52 -8.47 13.02 0.71
N LEU A 53 -8.41 14.15 -0.01
CA LEU A 53 -8.07 15.44 0.56
C LEU A 53 -9.02 15.86 1.70
N VAL A 54 -10.32 15.51 1.57
CA VAL A 54 -11.34 15.78 2.60
C VAL A 54 -11.31 14.73 3.71
N GLY A 55 -11.15 13.45 3.38
CA GLY A 55 -11.23 12.34 4.33
C GLY A 55 -9.97 12.13 5.15
N ASN A 56 -8.80 12.21 4.53
CA ASN A 56 -7.52 11.83 5.14
C ASN A 56 -7.11 12.64 6.39
N PRO A 57 -7.38 13.95 6.54
CA PRO A 57 -6.88 14.73 7.68
C PRO A 57 -7.52 14.40 9.04
N HIS A 58 -8.46 13.47 9.08
CA HIS A 58 -9.10 13.06 10.32
C HIS A 58 -8.24 12.03 11.09
N TYR A 59 -8.45 11.96 12.41
CA TYR A 59 -7.60 11.25 13.37
C TYR A 59 -6.18 11.82 13.42
N GLY A 60 -5.24 11.15 14.07
CA GLY A 60 -3.86 11.61 14.21
C GLY A 60 -2.91 11.05 13.15
N PHE A 61 -1.62 11.26 13.37
CA PHE A 61 -0.58 10.61 12.58
C PHE A 61 -0.60 9.10 12.84
N PHE A 62 -0.48 8.32 11.76
CA PHE A 62 -0.30 6.88 11.87
C PHE A 62 1.12 6.56 12.35
N ARG A 63 1.28 5.47 13.11
CA ARG A 63 2.57 5.05 13.66
C ARG A 63 3.71 5.08 12.65
N ASP A 64 3.50 4.49 11.46
CA ASP A 64 4.53 4.41 10.44
C ASP A 64 4.78 5.77 9.76
N GLU A 65 3.77 6.65 9.67
CA GLU A 65 3.95 8.02 9.17
C GLU A 65 4.97 8.79 10.01
N LEU A 66 4.87 8.69 11.34
CA LEU A 66 5.85 9.31 12.25
C LEU A 66 7.24 8.72 12.03
N TYR A 67 7.34 7.41 11.89
CA TYR A 67 8.60 6.72 11.65
C TYR A 67 9.24 7.11 10.31
N PHE A 68 8.46 7.18 9.23
CA PHE A 68 8.97 7.62 7.92
C PHE A 68 9.46 9.05 7.95
N ILE A 69 8.75 9.96 8.63
CA ILE A 69 9.19 11.35 8.82
C ILE A 69 10.54 11.39 9.52
N ILE A 70 10.69 10.66 10.63
CA ILE A 70 11.95 10.65 11.39
C ILE A 70 13.07 10.01 10.59
N CYS A 71 12.82 8.91 9.88
CA CYS A 71 13.80 8.33 8.96
C CYS A 71 14.23 9.33 7.89
N GLY A 72 13.28 10.04 7.28
CA GLY A 72 13.58 11.02 6.23
C GLY A 72 14.29 12.28 6.72
N PHE A 73 14.15 12.66 8.00
CA PHE A 73 14.99 13.70 8.63
C PHE A 73 16.44 13.25 8.86
N HIS A 74 16.70 11.95 8.77
CA HIS A 74 18.02 11.35 8.79
C HIS A 74 18.29 10.60 7.47
N PRO A 75 18.44 11.31 6.32
CA PRO A 75 18.43 10.71 5.00
C PRO A 75 19.57 9.73 4.80
N GLN A 76 19.24 8.53 4.33
CA GLN A 76 20.15 7.45 3.97
C GLN A 76 19.71 6.81 2.65
N PHE A 77 20.56 5.99 2.05
CA PHE A 77 20.20 5.24 0.83
C PHE A 77 19.31 4.01 1.10
N GLY A 78 19.03 3.71 2.36
CA GLY A 78 18.14 2.65 2.80
C GLY A 78 17.93 2.70 4.31
N TYR A 79 16.99 1.91 4.79
CA TYR A 79 16.69 1.71 6.20
C TYR A 79 16.52 0.22 6.46
N VAL A 80 16.43 -0.18 7.72
CA VAL A 80 16.33 -1.58 8.13
C VAL A 80 15.17 -2.30 7.44
N ASP A 81 14.04 -1.64 7.34
CA ASP A 81 12.74 -2.19 6.93
C ASP A 81 12.22 -1.66 5.58
N GLN A 82 12.87 -0.64 5.00
CA GLN A 82 12.35 0.02 3.81
C GLN A 82 13.41 0.76 2.98
N PRO A 83 13.14 0.98 1.68
CA PRO A 83 13.90 1.87 0.83
C PRO A 83 13.66 3.36 1.17
N PRO A 84 14.46 4.31 0.63
CA PRO A 84 14.47 5.71 1.05
C PRO A 84 13.33 6.58 0.52
N LEU A 85 12.63 6.20 -0.55
CA LEU A 85 11.71 7.12 -1.25
C LEU A 85 10.58 7.60 -0.34
N VAL A 86 9.91 6.68 0.37
CA VAL A 86 8.77 7.04 1.23
C VAL A 86 9.19 7.90 2.41
N PRO A 87 10.27 7.58 3.17
CA PRO A 87 10.82 8.48 4.18
C PRO A 87 11.14 9.88 3.65
N LEU A 88 11.78 9.98 2.48
CA LEU A 88 12.11 11.29 1.88
C LEU A 88 10.87 12.09 1.49
N LEU A 89 9.85 11.44 0.92
CA LEU A 89 8.57 12.08 0.62
C LEU A 89 7.88 12.55 1.90
N ALA A 90 7.81 11.70 2.93
CA ALA A 90 7.19 12.04 4.21
C ALA A 90 7.89 13.24 4.88
N ALA A 91 9.21 13.22 5.02
CA ALA A 91 9.97 14.33 5.59
C ALA A 91 9.85 15.61 4.75
N GLY A 92 9.89 15.48 3.42
CA GLY A 92 9.72 16.60 2.49
C GLY A 92 8.42 17.38 2.71
N THR A 93 7.34 16.71 3.09
CA THR A 93 6.06 17.38 3.39
C THR A 93 6.07 18.15 4.71
N GLN A 94 7.03 17.91 5.60
CA GLN A 94 7.13 18.51 6.92
C GLN A 94 8.13 19.68 6.99
N ILE A 95 8.76 20.06 5.88
CA ILE A 95 9.76 21.15 5.82
C ILE A 95 9.14 22.51 6.27
N PHE A 96 7.85 22.71 5.98
CA PHE A 96 7.14 23.95 6.33
C PHE A 96 6.39 23.87 7.65
N GLY A 97 6.66 22.87 8.48
CA GLY A 97 6.01 22.62 9.76
C GLY A 97 5.22 21.32 9.78
N HIS A 98 4.80 20.91 10.97
CA HIS A 98 4.11 19.65 11.18
C HIS A 98 2.68 19.70 10.61
N SER A 99 2.46 19.07 9.45
CA SER A 99 1.17 19.09 8.76
C SER A 99 0.74 17.70 8.31
N LEU A 100 -0.29 17.17 8.96
CA LEU A 100 -0.92 15.92 8.57
C LEU A 100 -1.58 16.03 7.17
N VAL A 101 -2.14 17.21 6.84
CA VAL A 101 -2.76 17.44 5.52
C VAL A 101 -1.72 17.34 4.41
N LEU A 102 -0.59 18.02 4.54
CA LEU A 102 0.48 17.97 3.54
C LEU A 102 1.05 16.56 3.40
N LEU A 103 1.23 15.84 4.52
CA LEU A 103 1.69 14.46 4.51
C LEU A 103 0.76 13.57 3.66
N ARG A 104 -0.53 13.65 3.90
CA ARG A 104 -1.53 12.77 3.28
C ARG A 104 -1.98 13.19 1.88
N ILE A 105 -1.49 14.32 1.36
CA ILE A 105 -1.55 14.63 -0.07
C ILE A 105 -0.74 13.62 -0.89
N VAL A 106 0.37 13.09 -0.35
CA VAL A 106 1.23 12.14 -1.06
C VAL A 106 0.47 10.87 -1.46
N PRO A 107 -0.12 10.08 -0.53
CA PRO A 107 -0.90 8.90 -0.89
C PRO A 107 -2.13 9.24 -1.74
N ALA A 108 -2.79 10.38 -1.51
CA ALA A 108 -3.92 10.83 -2.32
C ALA A 108 -3.54 11.05 -3.79
N LEU A 109 -2.33 11.59 -4.06
CA LEU A 109 -1.82 11.76 -5.42
C LEU A 109 -1.51 10.41 -6.09
N PHE A 110 -0.94 9.44 -5.36
CA PHE A 110 -0.71 8.10 -5.90
C PHE A 110 -2.02 7.37 -6.19
N ALA A 111 -3.03 7.47 -5.33
CA ALA A 111 -4.36 6.92 -5.58
C ALA A 111 -5.03 7.56 -6.81
N ALA A 112 -4.95 8.88 -6.94
CA ALA A 112 -5.45 9.62 -8.12
C ALA A 112 -4.73 9.21 -9.40
N GLY A 113 -3.40 9.06 -9.35
CA GLY A 113 -2.62 8.54 -10.48
C GLY A 113 -2.97 7.10 -10.82
N GLY A 114 -3.20 6.26 -9.81
CA GLY A 114 -3.61 4.86 -9.95
C GLY A 114 -4.94 4.70 -10.67
N VAL A 115 -5.98 5.45 -10.26
CA VAL A 115 -7.28 5.43 -10.94
C VAL A 115 -7.20 6.01 -12.36
N TYR A 116 -6.37 7.04 -12.59
CA TYR A 116 -6.11 7.56 -13.91
C TYR A 116 -5.56 6.47 -14.84
N VAL A 117 -4.52 5.77 -14.41
CA VAL A 117 -3.91 4.67 -15.18
C VAL A 117 -4.85 3.49 -15.33
N THR A 118 -5.70 3.21 -14.33
CA THR A 118 -6.76 2.19 -14.43
C THR A 118 -7.72 2.50 -15.57
N CYS A 119 -8.17 3.75 -15.70
CA CYS A 119 -9.01 4.18 -16.83
C CYS A 119 -8.27 4.10 -18.17
N GLU A 120 -6.99 4.44 -18.22
CA GLU A 120 -6.14 4.28 -19.41
C GLU A 120 -5.98 2.81 -19.81
N LEU A 121 -5.88 1.88 -18.83
CA LEU A 121 -5.90 0.45 -19.09
C LEU A 121 -7.23 -0.02 -19.66
N VAL A 122 -8.37 0.49 -19.17
CA VAL A 122 -9.68 0.22 -19.78
C VAL A 122 -9.70 0.62 -21.26
N ILE A 123 -9.19 1.81 -21.59
CA ILE A 123 -9.05 2.27 -22.98
C ILE A 123 -8.13 1.32 -23.76
N ALA A 124 -6.98 0.98 -23.16
CA ALA A 124 -6.03 0.06 -23.75
C ALA A 124 -6.62 -1.36 -23.96
N PHE A 125 -7.58 -1.78 -23.18
CA PHE A 125 -8.30 -3.05 -23.35
C PHE A 125 -9.50 -2.96 -24.31
N GLY A 126 -9.80 -1.75 -24.84
CA GLY A 126 -10.88 -1.51 -25.80
C GLY A 126 -12.22 -1.13 -25.16
N GLY A 127 -12.22 -0.78 -23.86
CA GLY A 127 -13.41 -0.31 -23.16
C GLY A 127 -13.79 1.14 -23.49
N GLY A 128 -15.08 1.45 -23.41
CA GLY A 128 -15.63 2.78 -23.64
C GLY A 128 -15.81 3.58 -22.35
N VAL A 129 -16.50 4.73 -22.45
CA VAL A 129 -16.75 5.68 -21.35
C VAL A 129 -17.36 5.02 -20.11
N PHE A 130 -18.41 4.19 -20.29
CA PHE A 130 -19.03 3.50 -19.16
C PHE A 130 -18.08 2.53 -18.46
N ALA A 131 -17.28 1.76 -19.21
CA ALA A 131 -16.29 0.86 -18.63
C ALA A 131 -15.24 1.61 -17.80
N GLN A 132 -14.77 2.78 -18.27
CA GLN A 132 -13.84 3.63 -17.54
C GLN A 132 -14.47 4.15 -16.24
N ALA A 133 -15.67 4.73 -16.31
CA ALA A 133 -16.37 5.26 -15.15
C ALA A 133 -16.69 4.17 -14.13
N PHE A 134 -17.10 2.98 -14.60
CA PHE A 134 -17.36 1.84 -13.73
C PHE A 134 -16.08 1.29 -13.07
N ALA A 135 -14.98 1.19 -13.82
CA ALA A 135 -13.67 0.80 -13.25
C ALA A 135 -13.19 1.80 -12.20
N ALA A 136 -13.32 3.11 -12.46
CA ALA A 136 -12.98 4.16 -11.50
C ALA A 136 -13.83 4.07 -10.22
N LEU A 137 -15.14 3.83 -10.38
CA LEU A 137 -16.06 3.64 -9.25
C LEU A 137 -15.66 2.42 -8.41
N VAL A 138 -15.39 1.28 -9.05
CA VAL A 138 -14.97 0.06 -8.34
C VAL A 138 -13.61 0.24 -7.68
N PHE A 139 -12.65 0.91 -8.33
CA PHE A 139 -11.38 1.27 -7.72
C PHE A 139 -11.58 2.04 -6.41
N LEU A 140 -12.38 3.11 -6.44
CA LEU A 140 -12.67 3.94 -5.28
C LEU A 140 -13.38 3.17 -4.16
N LEU A 141 -14.28 2.23 -4.51
CA LEU A 141 -15.09 1.45 -3.57
C LEU A 141 -14.43 0.13 -3.15
N THR A 142 -13.23 -0.16 -3.62
CA THR A 142 -12.43 -1.29 -3.17
C THR A 142 -11.70 -0.90 -1.87
N PRO A 143 -12.04 -1.51 -0.73
CA PRO A 143 -11.59 -1.08 0.59
C PRO A 143 -10.09 -0.87 0.71
N VAL A 144 -9.30 -1.86 0.32
CA VAL A 144 -7.84 -1.79 0.44
C VAL A 144 -7.20 -0.73 -0.47
N LEU A 145 -7.76 -0.46 -1.67
CA LEU A 145 -7.28 0.61 -2.55
C LEU A 145 -7.58 1.99 -1.96
N LEU A 146 -8.75 2.13 -1.32
CA LEU A 146 -9.14 3.33 -0.58
C LEU A 146 -8.22 3.55 0.64
N SER A 147 -7.92 2.49 1.40
CA SER A 147 -7.01 2.55 2.55
C SER A 147 -5.59 2.96 2.16
N PHE A 148 -5.06 2.47 1.03
CA PHE A 148 -3.72 2.85 0.55
C PHE A 148 -3.63 4.32 0.12
N GLY A 149 -4.73 4.95 -0.27
CA GLY A 149 -4.78 6.39 -0.54
C GLY A 149 -4.95 7.27 0.71
N MET A 150 -5.19 6.67 1.89
CA MET A 150 -5.54 7.39 3.11
C MET A 150 -4.33 7.88 3.89
N LYS A 151 -3.31 7.06 4.04
CA LYS A 151 -2.13 7.33 4.88
C LYS A 151 -0.84 7.03 4.13
N VAL A 152 0.27 7.65 4.55
CA VAL A 152 1.58 7.33 3.98
C VAL A 152 2.03 5.96 4.49
N GLY A 153 2.32 5.09 3.56
CA GLY A 153 2.89 3.77 3.74
C GLY A 153 3.90 3.50 2.63
N THR A 154 4.26 2.26 2.44
CA THR A 154 5.13 1.87 1.33
C THR A 154 4.34 1.34 0.12
N ASP A 155 3.04 1.10 0.27
CA ASP A 155 2.18 0.47 -0.74
C ASP A 155 1.53 1.45 -1.72
N GLU A 156 1.31 2.70 -1.34
CA GLU A 156 0.59 3.69 -2.15
C GLU A 156 1.30 4.00 -3.47
N VAL A 157 2.63 3.99 -3.50
CA VAL A 157 3.40 4.20 -4.74
C VAL A 157 3.08 3.09 -5.76
N GLY A 158 2.82 1.88 -5.27
CA GLY A 158 2.42 0.74 -6.09
C GLY A 158 1.07 0.93 -6.78
N LEU A 159 0.13 1.69 -6.18
CA LEU A 159 -1.17 2.01 -6.80
C LEU A 159 -1.01 2.65 -8.19
N LEU A 160 0.03 3.46 -8.37
CA LEU A 160 0.36 4.08 -9.65
C LEU A 160 1.31 3.21 -10.47
N THR A 161 2.38 2.70 -9.86
CA THR A 161 3.50 2.14 -10.62
C THR A 161 3.20 0.77 -11.23
N TRP A 162 2.48 -0.12 -10.52
CA TRP A 162 2.17 -1.44 -11.05
C TRP A 162 1.20 -1.39 -12.24
N PRO A 163 0.06 -0.69 -12.17
CA PRO A 163 -0.80 -0.54 -13.34
C PRO A 163 -0.13 0.24 -14.47
N LEU A 164 0.79 1.18 -14.17
CA LEU A 164 1.56 1.89 -15.20
C LEU A 164 2.50 0.93 -15.95
N ILE A 165 3.23 0.06 -15.24
CA ILE A 165 4.07 -0.97 -15.87
C ILE A 165 3.21 -1.84 -16.78
N ALA A 166 2.04 -2.31 -16.32
CA ALA A 166 1.12 -3.12 -17.13
C ALA A 166 0.62 -2.37 -18.36
N LEU A 167 0.23 -1.10 -18.22
CA LEU A 167 -0.20 -0.25 -19.34
C LEU A 167 0.90 -0.11 -20.39
N LEU A 168 2.14 0.16 -19.98
CA LEU A 168 3.28 0.30 -20.88
C LEU A 168 3.58 -1.02 -21.60
N LEU A 169 3.52 -2.16 -20.89
CA LEU A 169 3.66 -3.50 -21.49
C LEU A 169 2.55 -3.77 -22.52
N VAL A 170 1.29 -3.44 -22.22
CA VAL A 170 0.18 -3.57 -23.18
C VAL A 170 0.39 -2.71 -24.40
N ARG A 171 0.91 -1.48 -24.25
CA ARG A 171 1.27 -0.61 -25.38
C ARG A 171 2.40 -1.22 -26.23
N LEU A 172 3.42 -1.79 -25.62
CA LEU A 172 4.49 -2.51 -26.33
C LEU A 172 3.97 -3.74 -27.10
N VAL A 173 3.10 -4.56 -26.50
CA VAL A 173 2.45 -5.68 -27.17
C VAL A 173 1.67 -5.23 -28.42
N ARG A 174 1.11 -4.02 -28.37
CA ARG A 174 0.39 -3.40 -29.49
C ARG A 174 1.28 -2.71 -30.52
N GLY A 175 2.59 -2.81 -30.38
CA GLY A 175 3.56 -2.28 -31.33
C GLY A 175 3.94 -0.81 -31.12
N ALA A 176 3.78 -0.27 -29.92
CA ALA A 176 4.33 1.04 -29.56
C ALA A 176 5.87 1.03 -29.60
N ASP A 177 6.47 2.23 -29.57
CA ASP A 177 7.93 2.40 -29.64
C ASP A 177 8.62 1.58 -28.53
N PRO A 178 9.58 0.71 -28.86
CA PRO A 178 10.35 -0.05 -27.90
C PRO A 178 11.07 0.79 -26.82
N LYS A 179 11.29 2.08 -27.06
CA LYS A 179 11.83 3.02 -26.06
C LYS A 179 10.97 3.09 -24.79
N LEU A 180 9.71 2.65 -24.81
CA LEU A 180 8.88 2.53 -23.60
C LEU A 180 9.52 1.64 -22.53
N TRP A 181 10.43 0.73 -22.89
CA TRP A 181 11.20 -0.03 -21.91
C TRP A 181 12.04 0.85 -20.99
N LEU A 182 12.50 2.03 -21.46
CA LEU A 182 13.24 2.97 -20.60
C LEU A 182 12.33 3.55 -19.51
N LEU A 183 11.08 3.88 -19.89
CA LEU A 183 10.09 4.35 -18.91
C LEU A 183 9.66 3.23 -17.95
N ILE A 184 9.52 1.99 -18.45
CA ILE A 184 9.27 0.83 -17.59
C ILE A 184 10.40 0.67 -16.58
N GLY A 185 11.66 0.74 -17.01
CA GLY A 185 12.82 0.65 -16.14
C GLY A 185 12.86 1.75 -15.06
N LEU A 186 12.57 3.00 -15.46
CA LEU A 186 12.43 4.11 -14.51
C LEU A 186 11.31 3.85 -13.49
N THR A 187 10.14 3.40 -13.97
CA THR A 187 8.98 3.10 -13.10
C THR A 187 9.29 1.97 -12.11
N ILE A 188 10.00 0.93 -12.58
CA ILE A 188 10.45 -0.18 -11.72
C ILE A 188 11.42 0.32 -10.65
N GLY A 189 12.42 1.12 -11.04
CA GLY A 189 13.40 1.68 -10.10
C GLY A 189 12.73 2.53 -9.02
N VAL A 190 11.83 3.43 -9.40
CA VAL A 190 11.05 4.26 -8.46
C VAL A 190 10.17 3.39 -7.55
N SER A 191 9.52 2.37 -8.10
CA SER A 191 8.70 1.44 -7.31
C SER A 191 9.54 0.63 -6.31
N PHE A 192 10.76 0.23 -6.70
CA PHE A 192 11.70 -0.47 -5.81
C PHE A 192 12.16 0.43 -4.65
N GLU A 193 12.44 1.70 -4.93
CA GLU A 193 12.82 2.68 -3.89
C GLU A 193 11.68 3.06 -2.94
N ALA A 194 10.43 2.64 -3.24
CA ALA A 194 9.32 2.74 -2.32
C ALA A 194 9.13 1.46 -1.50
N LYS A 195 9.14 0.28 -2.17
CA LYS A 195 8.90 -1.01 -1.53
C LYS A 195 9.52 -2.17 -2.31
N TYR A 196 10.21 -3.06 -1.62
CA TYR A 196 10.83 -4.25 -2.22
C TYR A 196 9.82 -5.22 -2.86
N SER A 197 8.52 -5.15 -2.48
CA SER A 197 7.48 -6.04 -3.02
C SER A 197 7.28 -5.94 -4.54
N VAL A 198 7.78 -4.88 -5.19
CA VAL A 198 7.78 -4.79 -6.66
C VAL A 198 8.52 -5.97 -7.30
N VAL A 199 9.50 -6.56 -6.62
CA VAL A 199 10.25 -7.73 -7.13
C VAL A 199 9.30 -8.90 -7.40
N PHE A 200 8.30 -9.12 -6.55
CA PHE A 200 7.32 -10.19 -6.73
C PHE A 200 6.49 -10.00 -7.99
N VAL A 201 5.96 -8.81 -8.22
CA VAL A 201 5.21 -8.55 -9.47
C VAL A 201 6.10 -8.61 -10.71
N LEU A 202 7.40 -8.26 -10.58
CA LEU A 202 8.33 -8.40 -11.71
C LEU A 202 8.59 -9.86 -12.06
N VAL A 203 8.77 -10.74 -11.07
CA VAL A 203 8.88 -12.19 -11.27
C VAL A 203 7.60 -12.72 -11.91
N ALA A 204 6.43 -12.33 -11.39
CA ALA A 204 5.14 -12.73 -11.93
C ALA A 204 4.93 -12.27 -13.38
N LEU A 205 5.25 -11.01 -13.69
CA LEU A 205 5.19 -10.46 -15.07
C LEU A 205 6.17 -11.17 -16.00
N PHE A 206 7.37 -11.47 -15.53
CA PHE A 206 8.35 -12.23 -16.29
C PHE A 206 7.83 -13.62 -16.63
N VAL A 207 7.27 -14.34 -15.64
CA VAL A 207 6.62 -15.64 -15.86
C VAL A 207 5.51 -15.52 -16.91
N GLY A 208 4.63 -14.51 -16.78
CA GLY A 208 3.55 -14.26 -17.74
C GLY A 208 4.05 -14.00 -19.16
N LEU A 209 5.10 -13.19 -19.32
CA LEU A 209 5.69 -12.88 -20.62
C LEU A 209 6.36 -14.11 -21.24
N VAL A 210 7.14 -14.87 -20.46
CA VAL A 210 7.86 -16.08 -20.96
C VAL A 210 6.89 -17.17 -21.36
N ALA A 211 5.80 -17.34 -20.63
CA ALA A 211 4.76 -18.34 -20.91
C ALA A 211 3.91 -18.02 -22.16
N THR A 212 4.12 -16.86 -22.79
CA THR A 212 3.33 -16.39 -23.94
C THR A 212 4.21 -15.99 -25.14
N PRO A 213 3.62 -15.80 -26.34
CA PRO A 213 4.38 -15.29 -27.49
C PRO A 213 5.01 -13.91 -27.24
N GLU A 214 4.53 -13.15 -26.27
CA GLU A 214 4.99 -11.83 -25.84
C GLU A 214 6.42 -11.86 -25.27
N ARG A 215 6.99 -13.05 -24.98
CA ARG A 215 8.42 -13.22 -24.63
C ARG A 215 9.38 -12.57 -25.64
N ARG A 216 8.94 -12.36 -26.90
CA ARG A 216 9.73 -11.67 -27.93
C ARG A 216 10.04 -10.22 -27.56
N LEU A 217 9.25 -9.59 -26.70
CA LEU A 217 9.49 -8.24 -26.19
C LEU A 217 10.77 -8.17 -25.36
N LEU A 218 11.17 -9.26 -24.71
CA LEU A 218 12.38 -9.35 -23.91
C LEU A 218 13.66 -9.37 -24.76
N ALA A 219 13.56 -9.82 -26.02
CA ALA A 219 14.68 -9.86 -26.98
C ALA A 219 14.88 -8.49 -27.68
N ASN A 220 15.01 -7.40 -26.89
CA ASN A 220 15.14 -6.05 -27.40
C ASN A 220 16.21 -5.28 -26.60
N ARG A 221 17.07 -4.51 -27.29
CA ARG A 221 18.11 -3.70 -26.63
C ARG A 221 17.54 -2.71 -25.59
N PHE A 222 16.36 -2.17 -25.84
CA PHE A 222 15.72 -1.23 -24.92
C PHE A 222 15.21 -1.92 -23.65
N PHE A 223 14.89 -3.22 -23.69
CA PHE A 223 14.64 -4.01 -22.49
C PHE A 223 15.90 -4.04 -21.60
N ALA A 224 17.07 -4.36 -22.17
CA ALA A 224 18.31 -4.38 -21.41
C ALA A 224 18.66 -2.99 -20.86
N LEU A 225 18.47 -1.93 -21.64
CA LEU A 225 18.68 -0.55 -21.18
C LEU A 225 17.70 -0.15 -20.06
N GLY A 226 16.42 -0.52 -20.17
CA GLY A 226 15.42 -0.28 -19.14
C GLY A 226 15.75 -1.05 -17.85
N ALA A 227 16.15 -2.32 -17.96
CA ALA A 227 16.63 -3.10 -16.81
C ALA A 227 17.86 -2.44 -16.17
N GLY A 228 18.81 -1.93 -16.99
CA GLY A 228 19.98 -1.17 -16.50
C GLY A 228 19.58 0.08 -15.73
N ILE A 229 18.57 0.84 -16.20
CA ILE A 229 18.05 2.02 -15.47
C ILE A 229 17.45 1.59 -14.11
N ALA A 230 16.63 0.53 -14.08
CA ALA A 230 16.05 0.04 -12.83
C ALA A 230 17.13 -0.38 -11.82
N ILE A 231 18.13 -1.13 -12.28
CA ILE A 231 19.28 -1.55 -11.46
C ILE A 231 20.08 -0.34 -10.96
N LEU A 232 20.35 0.63 -11.83
CA LEU A 232 21.11 1.83 -11.45
C LEU A 232 20.41 2.64 -10.36
N ILE A 233 19.08 2.74 -10.42
CA ILE A 233 18.29 3.43 -9.39
C ILE A 233 18.30 2.63 -8.09
N ALA A 234 18.14 1.31 -8.15
CA ALA A 234 18.12 0.43 -6.99
C ALA A 234 19.49 0.22 -6.33
N LEU A 235 20.59 0.48 -7.08
CA LEU A 235 21.96 0.15 -6.65
C LEU A 235 22.39 0.82 -5.34
N PRO A 236 22.15 2.12 -5.10
CA PRO A 236 22.52 2.75 -3.83
C PRO A 236 21.88 2.07 -2.62
N ASN A 237 20.59 1.72 -2.72
CA ASN A 237 19.89 1.00 -1.66
C ASN A 237 20.41 -0.43 -1.49
N ALA A 238 20.65 -1.17 -2.58
CA ALA A 238 21.22 -2.51 -2.54
C ALA A 238 22.60 -2.52 -1.86
N LEU A 239 23.46 -1.54 -2.17
CA LEU A 239 24.77 -1.39 -1.53
C LEU A 239 24.64 -1.05 -0.04
N TRP A 240 23.67 -0.20 0.32
CA TRP A 240 23.38 0.11 1.71
C TRP A 240 22.95 -1.15 2.49
N GLN A 241 22.02 -1.94 1.93
CA GLN A 241 21.58 -3.20 2.53
C GLN A 241 22.75 -4.18 2.72
N LEU A 242 23.61 -4.31 1.72
CA LEU A 242 24.82 -5.16 1.81
C LEU A 242 25.79 -4.67 2.88
N HIS A 243 26.02 -3.36 2.97
CA HIS A 243 26.92 -2.75 3.96
C HIS A 243 26.48 -3.05 5.40
N TYR A 244 25.17 -3.06 5.67
CA TYR A 244 24.61 -3.34 6.99
C TYR A 244 24.21 -4.82 7.22
N GLY A 245 24.66 -5.74 6.35
CA GLY A 245 24.44 -7.19 6.50
C GLY A 245 23.04 -7.66 6.14
N LEU A 246 22.36 -6.95 5.21
CA LEU A 246 21.01 -7.28 4.71
C LEU A 246 19.93 -7.30 5.82
N PRO A 247 19.79 -6.21 6.59
CA PRO A 247 18.85 -6.17 7.73
C PRO A 247 17.41 -6.49 7.34
N ILE A 248 16.99 -6.21 6.10
CA ILE A 248 15.68 -6.57 5.60
C ILE A 248 15.41 -8.09 5.64
N LEU A 249 16.42 -8.92 5.41
CA LEU A 249 16.22 -10.38 5.45
C LEU A 249 16.02 -10.88 6.88
N GLU A 250 16.72 -10.29 7.85
CA GLU A 250 16.51 -10.57 9.27
C GLU A 250 15.10 -10.16 9.70
N LEU A 251 14.68 -8.95 9.32
CA LEU A 251 13.33 -8.43 9.59
C LEU A 251 12.24 -9.34 9.02
N LEU A 252 12.36 -9.76 7.76
CA LEU A 252 11.38 -10.65 7.13
C LEU A 252 11.27 -12.00 7.86
N ARG A 253 12.42 -12.56 8.27
CA ARG A 253 12.47 -13.83 9.02
C ARG A 253 11.82 -13.68 10.39
N ASN A 254 12.22 -12.68 11.16
CA ASN A 254 11.66 -12.43 12.48
C ASN A 254 10.14 -12.14 12.43
N GLY A 255 9.71 -11.40 11.39
CA GLY A 255 8.29 -11.12 11.16
C GLY A 255 7.49 -12.40 10.93
N GLN A 256 8.02 -13.36 10.18
CA GLN A 256 7.36 -14.66 9.95
C GLN A 256 7.34 -15.53 11.22
N ASP A 257 8.43 -15.50 12.02
CA ASP A 257 8.58 -16.39 13.19
C ASP A 257 7.75 -15.93 14.39
N GLY A 258 7.37 -14.64 14.51
CA GLY A 258 6.76 -14.14 15.75
C GLY A 258 5.62 -13.11 15.60
N LYS A 259 5.66 -12.26 14.60
CA LYS A 259 4.74 -11.11 14.50
C LYS A 259 3.53 -11.38 13.61
N ASN A 260 3.76 -12.01 12.47
CA ASN A 260 2.74 -12.16 11.44
C ASN A 260 1.82 -13.36 11.69
N LEU A 261 0.52 -13.16 11.42
CA LEU A 261 -0.43 -14.25 11.28
C LEU A 261 -0.22 -14.90 9.90
N ILE A 262 0.13 -16.21 9.89
CA ILE A 262 0.34 -16.95 8.64
C ILE A 262 -0.94 -17.69 8.29
N PRO A 263 -1.71 -17.25 7.26
CA PRO A 263 -2.92 -17.92 6.86
C PRO A 263 -2.61 -19.21 6.07
N SER A 264 -3.49 -20.21 6.16
CA SER A 264 -3.49 -21.32 5.20
C SER A 264 -3.81 -20.80 3.79
N PRO A 265 -3.49 -21.55 2.71
CA PRO A 265 -3.77 -21.12 1.34
C PRO A 265 -5.24 -20.73 1.11
N VAL A 266 -6.18 -21.44 1.73
CA VAL A 266 -7.62 -21.12 1.63
C VAL A 266 -7.95 -19.84 2.37
N GLN A 267 -7.42 -19.67 3.59
CA GLN A 267 -7.62 -18.43 4.36
C GLN A 267 -7.00 -17.23 3.65
N TYR A 268 -5.84 -17.40 2.99
CA TYR A 268 -5.21 -16.36 2.17
C TYR A 268 -6.17 -15.88 1.07
N LEU A 269 -6.76 -16.80 0.28
CA LEU A 269 -7.71 -16.46 -0.78
C LEU A 269 -9.00 -15.81 -0.23
N VAL A 270 -9.47 -16.26 0.93
CA VAL A 270 -10.62 -15.64 1.60
C VAL A 270 -10.28 -14.21 2.05
N GLN A 271 -9.10 -13.98 2.60
CA GLN A 271 -8.65 -12.63 2.98
C GLN A 271 -8.54 -11.70 1.78
N GLU A 272 -8.05 -12.19 0.62
CA GLU A 272 -8.05 -11.43 -0.64
C GLU A 272 -9.46 -10.98 -1.05
N LEU A 273 -10.46 -11.85 -0.91
CA LEU A 273 -11.85 -11.48 -1.16
C LEU A 273 -12.37 -10.44 -0.17
N LEU A 274 -12.05 -10.57 1.12
CA LEU A 274 -12.51 -9.67 2.16
C LEU A 274 -11.95 -8.25 1.98
N ILE A 275 -10.63 -8.12 1.75
CA ILE A 275 -10.00 -6.80 1.59
C ILE A 275 -10.37 -6.08 0.30
N THR A 276 -10.83 -6.83 -0.72
CA THR A 276 -11.26 -6.26 -2.00
C THR A 276 -12.78 -6.05 -2.10
N ASN A 277 -13.53 -6.24 -1.04
CA ASN A 277 -14.98 -6.29 -0.97
C ASN A 277 -15.56 -7.53 -1.70
N PRO A 278 -16.00 -8.56 -0.96
CA PRO A 278 -16.51 -9.80 -1.55
C PRO A 278 -17.65 -9.58 -2.54
N LEU A 279 -18.48 -8.56 -2.29
CA LEU A 279 -19.64 -8.22 -3.13
C LEU A 279 -19.26 -7.51 -4.43
N LEU A 280 -18.03 -6.95 -4.52
CA LEU A 280 -17.45 -6.37 -5.74
C LEU A 280 -16.44 -7.31 -6.41
N ALA A 281 -16.06 -8.40 -5.77
CA ALA A 281 -15.03 -9.31 -6.27
C ALA A 281 -15.32 -9.88 -7.66
N PHE A 282 -16.60 -9.99 -8.04
CA PHE A 282 -16.98 -10.46 -9.38
C PHE A 282 -16.37 -9.60 -10.49
N VAL A 283 -16.06 -8.32 -10.24
CA VAL A 283 -15.46 -7.43 -11.24
C VAL A 283 -14.02 -7.87 -11.53
N TRP A 284 -13.18 -7.98 -10.52
CA TRP A 284 -11.79 -8.38 -10.72
C TRP A 284 -11.65 -9.86 -11.11
N ILE A 285 -12.55 -10.73 -10.64
CA ILE A 285 -12.61 -12.14 -11.08
C ILE A 285 -12.96 -12.21 -12.58
N ALA A 286 -13.98 -11.45 -13.02
CA ALA A 286 -14.28 -11.34 -14.46
C ALA A 286 -13.07 -10.81 -15.24
N GLY A 287 -12.30 -9.88 -14.66
CA GLY A 287 -11.07 -9.36 -15.23
C GLY A 287 -9.98 -10.42 -15.39
N ALA A 288 -9.71 -11.20 -14.35
CA ALA A 288 -8.75 -12.30 -14.40
C ALA A 288 -9.12 -13.33 -15.48
N ILE A 289 -10.40 -13.72 -15.53
CA ILE A 289 -10.92 -14.66 -16.54
C ILE A 289 -10.79 -14.06 -17.95
N TRP A 290 -11.12 -12.77 -18.12
CA TRP A 290 -11.03 -12.09 -19.40
C TRP A 290 -9.59 -11.98 -19.90
N LEU A 291 -8.63 -11.64 -19.02
CA LEU A 291 -7.20 -11.60 -19.33
C LEU A 291 -6.71 -12.97 -19.80
N LEU A 292 -7.04 -14.04 -19.09
CA LEU A 292 -6.64 -15.41 -19.46
C LEU A 292 -7.20 -15.85 -20.82
N ARG A 293 -8.39 -15.38 -21.21
CA ARG A 293 -9.05 -15.72 -22.49
C ARG A 293 -8.60 -14.83 -23.64
N THR A 294 -8.08 -13.63 -23.38
CA THR A 294 -7.71 -12.65 -24.41
C THR A 294 -6.23 -12.80 -24.78
N LYS A 295 -5.95 -13.39 -25.96
CA LYS A 295 -4.59 -13.77 -26.38
C LYS A 295 -3.55 -12.65 -26.22
N SER A 296 -3.87 -11.42 -26.61
CA SER A 296 -2.93 -10.29 -26.63
C SER A 296 -2.52 -9.76 -25.24
N VAL A 297 -3.25 -10.11 -24.18
CA VAL A 297 -3.01 -9.64 -22.80
C VAL A 297 -2.98 -10.80 -21.79
N ARG A 298 -2.98 -12.03 -22.29
CA ARG A 298 -2.98 -13.27 -21.47
C ARG A 298 -1.79 -13.32 -20.51
N PHE A 299 -0.66 -12.73 -20.87
CA PHE A 299 0.51 -12.65 -20.00
C PHE A 299 0.20 -11.98 -18.66
N LEU A 300 -0.72 -10.99 -18.60
CA LEU A 300 -1.18 -10.38 -17.35
C LEU A 300 -2.02 -11.34 -16.50
N GLY A 301 -2.84 -12.19 -17.14
CA GLY A 301 -3.59 -13.23 -16.44
C GLY A 301 -2.67 -14.30 -15.82
N TYR A 302 -1.63 -14.71 -16.54
CA TYR A 302 -0.62 -15.63 -16.00
C TYR A 302 0.22 -14.97 -14.91
N ALA A 303 0.57 -13.69 -15.06
CA ALA A 303 1.25 -12.92 -14.02
C ALA A 303 0.42 -12.85 -12.73
N TYR A 304 -0.90 -12.63 -12.81
CA TYR A 304 -1.76 -12.65 -11.63
C TYR A 304 -1.71 -14.02 -10.92
N ILE A 305 -1.87 -15.11 -11.66
CA ILE A 305 -1.80 -16.47 -11.07
C ILE A 305 -0.43 -16.70 -10.43
N ALA A 306 0.66 -16.35 -11.12
CA ALA A 306 2.01 -16.51 -10.61
C ALA A 306 2.22 -15.72 -9.32
N LEU A 307 1.76 -14.46 -9.26
CA LEU A 307 1.86 -13.61 -8.08
C LEU A 307 1.12 -14.20 -6.86
N ILE A 308 -0.10 -14.70 -7.05
CA ILE A 308 -0.86 -15.32 -5.95
C ILE A 308 -0.18 -16.60 -5.46
N VAL A 309 0.30 -17.43 -6.38
CA VAL A 309 1.07 -18.65 -6.01
C VAL A 309 2.33 -18.28 -5.24
N GLU A 310 3.08 -17.27 -5.71
CA GLU A 310 4.28 -16.76 -5.05
C GLU A 310 3.97 -16.27 -3.62
N MET A 311 2.91 -15.50 -3.43
CA MET A 311 2.51 -15.00 -2.11
C MET A 311 2.12 -16.16 -1.16
N ILE A 312 1.39 -17.14 -1.64
CA ILE A 312 1.01 -18.33 -0.83
C ILE A 312 2.26 -19.12 -0.44
N VAL A 313 3.18 -19.37 -1.38
CA VAL A 313 4.41 -20.17 -1.14
C VAL A 313 5.36 -19.44 -0.18
N LEU A 314 5.47 -18.12 -0.30
CA LEU A 314 6.36 -17.30 0.54
C LEU A 314 5.71 -16.85 1.85
N HIS A 315 4.48 -17.31 2.15
CA HIS A 315 3.72 -16.87 3.33
C HIS A 315 3.61 -15.32 3.42
N GLY A 316 3.44 -14.66 2.26
CA GLY A 316 3.27 -13.21 2.17
C GLY A 316 1.96 -12.75 2.82
N LYS A 317 1.93 -11.52 3.29
CA LYS A 317 0.68 -10.90 3.77
C LYS A 317 -0.29 -10.73 2.60
N HIS A 318 -1.57 -10.94 2.84
CA HIS A 318 -2.61 -10.89 1.78
C HIS A 318 -2.72 -9.51 1.10
N TYR A 319 -2.29 -8.42 1.71
CA TYR A 319 -2.31 -7.11 1.07
C TYR A 319 -1.08 -6.83 0.15
N TYR A 320 -0.06 -7.68 0.12
CA TYR A 320 1.12 -7.46 -0.73
C TYR A 320 0.82 -7.44 -2.24
N PRO A 321 -0.07 -8.29 -2.80
CA PRO A 321 -0.40 -8.25 -4.23
C PRO A 321 -1.44 -7.20 -4.60
N VAL A 322 -1.96 -6.40 -3.66
CA VAL A 322 -3.12 -5.52 -3.88
C VAL A 322 -2.98 -4.57 -5.06
N ASN A 323 -1.77 -4.10 -5.32
CA ASN A 323 -1.51 -3.18 -6.44
C ASN A 323 -1.71 -3.82 -7.84
N ILE A 324 -2.03 -5.13 -7.94
CA ILE A 324 -2.46 -5.79 -9.18
C ILE A 324 -3.95 -5.57 -9.49
N TYR A 325 -4.79 -5.35 -8.44
CA TYR A 325 -6.25 -5.23 -8.61
C TYR A 325 -6.70 -4.11 -9.54
N PRO A 326 -6.07 -2.93 -9.61
CA PRO A 326 -6.38 -1.91 -10.62
C PRO A 326 -6.36 -2.47 -12.05
N ILE A 327 -5.43 -3.38 -12.35
CA ILE A 327 -5.31 -4.04 -13.67
C ILE A 327 -6.49 -4.99 -13.89
N LEU A 328 -6.84 -5.78 -12.88
CA LEU A 328 -7.94 -6.73 -12.94
C LEU A 328 -9.30 -6.03 -13.01
N ILE A 329 -9.49 -4.94 -12.26
CA ILE A 329 -10.69 -4.09 -12.29
C ILE A 329 -10.86 -3.48 -13.69
N ALA A 330 -9.79 -2.94 -14.26
CA ALA A 330 -9.81 -2.40 -15.62
C ALA A 330 -10.21 -3.48 -16.64
N ALA A 331 -9.64 -4.67 -16.53
CA ALA A 331 -9.94 -5.79 -17.42
C ALA A 331 -11.37 -6.30 -17.26
N GLY A 332 -11.91 -6.34 -16.03
CA GLY A 332 -13.27 -6.82 -15.76
C GLY A 332 -14.36 -5.83 -16.18
N ALA A 333 -14.08 -4.54 -16.09
CA ALA A 333 -15.02 -3.51 -16.52
C ALA A 333 -15.35 -3.61 -18.02
N VAL A 334 -14.41 -4.10 -18.85
CA VAL A 334 -14.64 -4.21 -20.31
C VAL A 334 -15.72 -5.21 -20.68
N PRO A 335 -15.65 -6.51 -20.29
CA PRO A 335 -16.70 -7.47 -20.61
C PRO A 335 -18.04 -7.14 -19.91
N LEU A 336 -18.03 -6.62 -18.69
CA LEU A 336 -19.25 -6.22 -17.97
C LEU A 336 -19.96 -5.05 -18.69
N ALA A 337 -19.21 -4.04 -19.14
CA ALA A 337 -19.76 -2.96 -19.93
C ALA A 337 -20.29 -3.44 -21.28
N SER A 338 -19.63 -4.40 -21.92
CA SER A 338 -20.08 -4.99 -23.19
C SER A 338 -21.37 -5.79 -23.01
N ALA A 339 -21.48 -6.58 -21.95
CA ALA A 339 -22.67 -7.38 -21.65
C ALA A 339 -23.92 -6.50 -21.40
N THR A 340 -23.71 -5.29 -20.89
CA THR A 340 -24.80 -4.34 -20.57
C THR A 340 -25.14 -3.36 -21.70
N THR A 341 -24.50 -3.46 -22.88
CA THR A 341 -24.71 -2.48 -23.98
C THR A 341 -26.16 -2.46 -24.49
N ARG A 342 -26.80 -3.62 -24.56
CA ARG A 342 -28.17 -3.76 -25.04
C ARG A 342 -29.23 -3.30 -24.03
N PHE A 343 -28.85 -3.15 -22.77
CA PHE A 343 -29.76 -2.85 -21.67
C PHE A 343 -29.23 -1.67 -20.84
N PRO A 344 -29.52 -0.41 -21.21
CA PRO A 344 -29.02 0.77 -20.49
C PRO A 344 -29.34 0.74 -18.98
N ILE A 345 -30.52 0.21 -18.61
CA ILE A 345 -30.93 0.06 -17.21
C ILE A 345 -29.98 -0.88 -16.43
N ALA A 346 -29.44 -1.91 -17.09
CA ALA A 346 -28.47 -2.81 -16.45
C ALA A 346 -27.19 -2.09 -16.04
N ARG A 347 -26.77 -1.05 -16.76
CA ARG A 347 -25.63 -0.20 -16.39
C ARG A 347 -25.92 0.62 -15.14
N VAL A 348 -27.13 1.18 -15.05
CA VAL A 348 -27.57 1.92 -13.87
C VAL A 348 -27.65 0.99 -12.67
N VAL A 349 -28.28 -0.17 -12.83
CA VAL A 349 -28.37 -1.20 -11.76
C VAL A 349 -26.98 -1.63 -11.29
N LEU A 350 -26.06 -1.90 -12.21
CA LEU A 350 -24.69 -2.33 -11.90
C LEU A 350 -23.91 -1.25 -11.12
N ALA A 351 -24.02 0.02 -11.56
CA ALA A 351 -23.36 1.14 -10.88
C ALA A 351 -23.99 1.40 -9.50
N THR A 352 -25.33 1.40 -9.40
CA THR A 352 -26.05 1.58 -8.14
C THR A 352 -25.72 0.46 -7.14
N TYR A 353 -25.68 -0.78 -7.61
CA TYR A 353 -25.27 -1.92 -6.79
C TYR A 353 -23.84 -1.70 -6.25
N ALA A 354 -22.90 -1.34 -7.11
CA ALA A 354 -21.52 -1.08 -6.68
C ALA A 354 -21.43 0.03 -5.62
N VAL A 355 -22.21 1.12 -5.78
CA VAL A 355 -22.29 2.20 -4.79
C VAL A 355 -22.83 1.69 -3.46
N ILE A 356 -23.95 0.97 -3.48
CA ILE A 356 -24.61 0.49 -2.24
C ILE A 356 -23.66 -0.44 -1.47
N VAL A 357 -23.12 -1.47 -2.13
CA VAL A 357 -22.29 -2.48 -1.45
C VAL A 357 -20.88 -1.96 -1.10
N GLY A 358 -20.37 -0.99 -1.85
CA GLY A 358 -19.06 -0.40 -1.59
C GLY A 358 -19.11 0.64 -0.48
N PHE A 359 -20.15 1.48 -0.45
CA PHE A 359 -20.26 2.59 0.50
C PHE A 359 -20.31 2.13 1.97
N VAL A 360 -20.82 0.92 2.22
CA VAL A 360 -20.86 0.30 3.55
C VAL A 360 -19.47 0.16 4.18
N PHE A 361 -18.42 -0.05 3.36
CA PHE A 361 -17.04 -0.24 3.84
C PHE A 361 -16.17 1.02 3.76
N VAL A 362 -16.71 2.15 3.27
CA VAL A 362 -15.96 3.41 3.22
C VAL A 362 -15.48 3.87 4.59
N PRO A 363 -16.31 3.86 5.67
CA PRO A 363 -15.86 4.30 6.98
C PRO A 363 -14.71 3.48 7.59
N ASP A 364 -14.55 2.21 7.18
CA ASP A 364 -13.44 1.37 7.65
C ASP A 364 -12.10 1.72 7.03
N ASN A 365 -12.10 2.40 5.87
CA ASN A 365 -10.93 2.64 5.04
C ASN A 365 -10.66 4.13 4.76
N LEU A 366 -11.56 5.00 5.22
CA LEU A 366 -11.43 6.44 5.19
C LEU A 366 -12.06 7.03 6.46
N PRO A 367 -11.33 7.79 7.28
CA PRO A 367 -11.80 8.26 8.60
C PRO A 367 -12.81 9.41 8.48
N VAL A 368 -13.99 9.13 7.93
CA VAL A 368 -15.08 10.09 7.72
C VAL A 368 -16.01 10.23 8.94
N LEU A 369 -15.90 9.34 9.92
CA LEU A 369 -16.65 9.37 11.17
C LEU A 369 -15.73 9.71 12.34
N SER A 370 -16.23 10.37 13.39
CA SER A 370 -15.50 10.44 14.66
C SER A 370 -15.35 9.04 15.27
N ALA A 371 -14.32 8.82 16.12
CA ALA A 371 -14.04 7.51 16.70
C ALA A 371 -15.25 6.89 17.41
N ASP A 372 -16.00 7.67 18.20
CA ASP A 372 -17.24 7.19 18.88
C ASP A 372 -18.31 6.78 17.88
N ARG A 373 -18.54 7.58 16.83
CA ARG A 373 -19.53 7.27 15.78
C ARG A 373 -19.09 6.05 14.97
N PHE A 374 -17.79 5.91 14.73
CA PHE A 374 -17.26 4.74 14.05
C PHE A 374 -17.51 3.46 14.85
N VAL A 375 -17.21 3.45 16.15
CA VAL A 375 -17.45 2.27 17.03
C VAL A 375 -18.93 1.87 17.02
N ALA A 376 -19.85 2.85 17.09
CA ALA A 376 -21.28 2.58 17.04
C ALA A 376 -21.71 2.01 15.67
N PHE A 377 -21.21 2.61 14.58
CA PHE A 377 -21.45 2.16 13.20
C PHE A 377 -20.94 0.73 12.97
N ALA A 378 -19.68 0.46 13.34
CA ALA A 378 -19.07 -0.85 13.18
C ALA A 378 -19.81 -1.94 13.95
N ALA A 379 -20.21 -1.67 15.20
CA ALA A 379 -20.99 -2.61 16.00
C ALA A 379 -22.38 -2.91 15.40
N GLN A 380 -23.01 -1.94 14.73
CA GLN A 380 -24.29 -2.16 14.04
C GLN A 380 -24.10 -2.95 12.75
N ARG A 381 -23.13 -2.56 11.92
CA ARG A 381 -22.80 -3.23 10.67
C ARG A 381 -22.41 -4.70 10.91
N ASP A 382 -21.53 -4.97 11.86
CA ASP A 382 -21.04 -6.33 12.15
C ASP A 382 -22.16 -7.26 12.61
N ARG A 383 -23.12 -6.73 13.36
CA ARG A 383 -24.35 -7.47 13.70
C ARG A 383 -25.21 -7.79 12.47
N LEU A 384 -25.35 -6.84 11.53
CA LEU A 384 -26.18 -7.01 10.33
C LEU A 384 -25.54 -7.93 9.30
N LEU A 385 -24.23 -7.80 9.09
CA LEU A 385 -23.50 -8.52 8.04
C LEU A 385 -22.81 -9.80 8.54
N HIS A 386 -22.86 -10.09 9.84
CA HIS A 386 -22.12 -11.20 10.49
C HIS A 386 -20.63 -11.16 10.15
N THR A 387 -20.07 -9.94 10.10
CA THR A 387 -18.64 -9.70 9.83
C THR A 387 -17.88 -9.37 11.11
N SER A 388 -16.56 -9.38 11.01
CA SER A 388 -15.67 -8.91 12.09
C SER A 388 -14.47 -8.20 11.48
N GLN A 389 -14.10 -7.05 12.03
CA GLN A 389 -12.87 -6.33 11.66
C GLN A 389 -11.62 -7.18 11.87
N LYS A 390 -11.68 -8.15 12.82
CA LYS A 390 -10.57 -9.07 13.13
C LYS A 390 -10.22 -10.02 11.99
N ALA A 391 -11.13 -10.24 11.04
CA ALA A 391 -10.97 -11.21 9.97
C ALA A 391 -9.86 -10.85 8.95
N THR A 392 -9.47 -9.58 8.89
CA THR A 392 -8.42 -9.07 7.97
C THR A 392 -7.16 -8.63 8.68
N GLU A 393 -7.06 -8.84 10.01
CA GLU A 393 -5.85 -8.49 10.74
C GLU A 393 -4.67 -9.39 10.35
N THR A 394 -3.47 -8.83 10.31
CA THR A 394 -2.26 -9.52 9.85
C THR A 394 -1.20 -9.70 10.93
N GLU A 395 -1.39 -9.09 12.09
CA GLU A 395 -0.41 -9.08 13.17
C GLU A 395 -1.05 -9.44 14.51
N HIS A 396 -0.33 -10.20 15.32
CA HIS A 396 -0.77 -10.54 16.67
C HIS A 396 -0.92 -9.31 17.57
N GLY A 397 -1.96 -9.31 18.42
CA GLY A 397 -2.19 -8.29 19.44
C GLY A 397 -2.90 -7.02 18.94
N ARG A 398 -3.22 -6.92 17.64
CA ARG A 398 -3.98 -5.79 17.08
C ARG A 398 -5.50 -6.02 17.09
N GLU A 399 -5.92 -7.26 17.16
CA GLU A 399 -7.30 -7.71 17.06
C GLU A 399 -8.22 -7.26 18.20
N ASP A 400 -7.67 -6.81 19.34
CA ASP A 400 -8.44 -6.45 20.55
C ASP A 400 -8.72 -4.94 20.69
N SER A 401 -8.46 -4.13 19.66
CA SER A 401 -8.69 -2.69 19.69
C SER A 401 -10.15 -2.34 19.42
N LEU A 402 -10.62 -1.15 19.89
CA LEU A 402 -11.97 -0.64 19.63
C LEU A 402 -12.14 -0.17 18.17
N LEU A 403 -11.06 0.26 17.56
CA LEU A 403 -10.96 0.68 16.17
C LEU A 403 -10.19 -0.35 15.35
N PRO A 404 -10.33 -0.38 14.00
CA PRO A 404 -9.39 -1.12 13.16
C PRO A 404 -7.96 -0.77 13.47
N GLY A 405 -7.03 -1.71 13.34
CA GLY A 405 -5.64 -1.54 13.70
C GLY A 405 -5.01 -0.26 13.13
N ASP A 406 -5.29 0.05 11.86
CA ASP A 406 -4.81 1.28 11.22
C ASP A 406 -5.33 2.56 11.89
N TYR A 407 -6.59 2.58 12.32
CA TYR A 407 -7.16 3.74 13.00
C TYR A 407 -6.70 3.83 14.46
N ALA A 408 -6.60 2.68 15.13
CA ALA A 408 -6.12 2.63 16.50
C ALA A 408 -4.68 3.15 16.62
N ASP A 409 -3.82 2.85 15.64
CA ASP A 409 -2.44 3.34 15.55
C ASP A 409 -2.32 4.85 15.20
N MET A 410 -3.44 5.56 15.03
CA MET A 410 -3.45 7.02 14.85
C MET A 410 -3.70 7.78 16.15
N HIS A 411 -3.84 7.10 17.29
CA HIS A 411 -4.25 7.72 18.54
C HIS A 411 -3.19 7.55 19.64
N GLY A 412 -3.06 8.58 20.50
CA GLY A 412 -2.25 8.53 21.71
C GLY A 412 -0.83 9.08 21.58
N TRP A 413 -0.32 9.34 20.39
CA TRP A 413 1.08 9.74 20.17
C TRP A 413 1.45 11.10 20.75
N PRO A 414 0.66 12.18 20.59
CA PRO A 414 0.94 13.49 21.21
C PRO A 414 0.94 13.42 22.73
N GLU A 415 -0.02 12.69 23.32
CA GLU A 415 -0.15 12.53 24.77
C GLU A 415 1.03 11.74 25.34
N LEU A 416 1.48 10.69 24.64
CA LEU A 416 2.64 9.90 25.02
C LEU A 416 3.92 10.76 25.02
N ALA A 417 4.14 11.52 23.96
CA ALA A 417 5.31 12.39 23.84
C ALA A 417 5.30 13.52 24.89
N ALA A 418 4.14 14.12 25.14
CA ALA A 418 3.99 15.14 26.18
C ALA A 418 4.28 14.59 27.58
N ALA A 419 3.80 13.38 27.90
CA ALA A 419 4.08 12.72 29.18
C ALA A 419 5.57 12.37 29.31
N ALA A 420 6.20 11.83 28.29
CA ALA A 420 7.64 11.53 28.27
C ALA A 420 8.46 12.81 28.48
N LYS A 421 8.10 13.92 27.83
CA LYS A 421 8.72 15.24 28.02
C LYS A 421 8.53 15.75 29.43
N ALA A 422 7.35 15.64 30.01
CA ALA A 422 7.08 16.06 31.39
C ALA A 422 7.95 15.29 32.39
N VAL A 423 8.09 13.97 32.22
CA VAL A 423 8.96 13.15 33.07
C VAL A 423 10.43 13.54 32.88
N TYR A 424 10.90 13.75 31.64
CA TYR A 424 12.26 14.17 31.35
C TYR A 424 12.59 15.52 31.99
N THR A 425 11.71 16.50 31.86
CA THR A 425 11.91 17.85 32.42
C THR A 425 11.82 17.90 33.93
N SER A 426 11.11 16.96 34.58
CA SER A 426 11.03 16.84 36.05
C SER A 426 12.31 16.31 36.70
N LEU A 427 13.23 15.73 35.93
CA LEU A 427 14.51 15.25 36.47
C LEU A 427 15.38 16.44 36.93
N PRO A 428 16.14 16.28 38.03
CA PRO A 428 17.19 17.22 38.40
C PRO A 428 18.18 17.48 37.25
N ALA A 429 18.74 18.68 37.17
CA ALA A 429 19.59 19.10 36.06
C ALA A 429 20.84 18.19 35.88
N ASP A 430 21.42 17.73 36.98
CA ASP A 430 22.56 16.81 37.01
C ASP A 430 22.21 15.41 36.45
N GLN A 431 20.99 14.91 36.68
CA GLN A 431 20.51 13.66 36.09
C GLN A 431 20.08 13.83 34.64
N ARG A 432 19.48 14.98 34.30
CA ARG A 432 18.94 15.25 32.96
C ARG A 432 20.03 15.30 31.89
N SER A 433 21.24 15.76 32.23
CA SER A 433 22.35 15.87 31.28
C SER A 433 22.76 14.54 30.60
N ASP A 434 22.54 13.39 31.26
CA ASP A 434 22.84 12.05 30.73
C ASP A 434 21.58 11.16 30.68
N ALA A 435 20.39 11.74 30.95
CA ALA A 435 19.14 11.01 30.86
C ALA A 435 18.67 10.90 29.40
N VAL A 436 18.11 9.74 29.05
CA VAL A 436 17.56 9.47 27.74
C VAL A 436 16.22 8.73 27.86
N VAL A 437 15.29 9.05 26.98
CA VAL A 437 14.06 8.26 26.82
C VAL A 437 14.40 7.00 26.02
N PHE A 438 13.91 5.86 26.48
CA PHE A 438 14.06 4.58 25.81
C PHE A 438 12.66 4.04 25.46
N ALA A 439 12.40 3.84 24.18
CA ALA A 439 11.15 3.28 23.69
C ALA A 439 11.30 1.80 23.31
N GLY A 440 10.26 1.02 23.57
CA GLY A 440 10.21 -0.39 23.22
C GLY A 440 10.09 -0.63 21.71
N ASN A 441 9.38 0.27 21.02
CA ASN A 441 9.15 0.18 19.58
C ASN A 441 9.43 1.50 18.85
N TYR A 442 9.52 1.42 17.50
CA TYR A 442 9.81 2.57 16.64
C TYR A 442 8.70 3.63 16.62
N GLY A 443 7.43 3.23 16.85
CA GLY A 443 6.28 4.15 16.89
C GLY A 443 6.36 5.10 18.07
N GLU A 444 6.57 4.55 19.29
CA GLU A 444 6.80 5.33 20.51
C GLU A 444 8.02 6.25 20.35
N ALA A 445 9.13 5.72 19.82
CA ALA A 445 10.34 6.51 19.60
C ALA A 445 10.11 7.66 18.63
N SER A 446 9.41 7.39 17.53
CA SER A 446 9.11 8.39 16.51
C SER A 446 8.14 9.46 17.01
N ALA A 447 7.15 9.07 17.83
CA ALA A 447 6.24 10.01 18.46
C ALA A 447 6.99 11.01 19.36
N VAL A 448 7.89 10.53 20.22
CA VAL A 448 8.71 11.42 21.06
C VAL A 448 9.63 12.29 20.20
N ALA A 449 10.32 11.71 19.21
CA ALA A 449 11.21 12.46 18.32
C ALA A 449 10.48 13.57 17.53
N PHE A 450 9.21 13.34 17.16
CA PHE A 450 8.42 14.27 16.36
C PHE A 450 7.73 15.35 17.20
N PHE A 451 7.05 14.96 18.30
CA PHE A 451 6.26 15.89 19.13
C PHE A 451 7.04 16.55 20.26
N ALA A 452 8.20 15.98 20.62
CA ALA A 452 9.08 16.49 21.68
C ALA A 452 10.55 16.45 21.24
N PRO A 453 10.95 17.18 20.17
CA PRO A 453 12.26 17.08 19.53
C PRO A 453 13.43 17.50 20.43
N ASP A 454 13.17 18.20 21.52
CA ASP A 454 14.12 18.58 22.56
C ASP A 454 14.41 17.45 23.57
N VAL A 455 13.68 16.34 23.51
CA VAL A 455 13.88 15.17 24.38
C VAL A 455 14.72 14.13 23.68
N PRO A 456 15.88 13.73 24.22
CA PRO A 456 16.71 12.69 23.61
C PRO A 456 15.99 11.34 23.69
N ILE A 457 15.95 10.63 22.56
CA ILE A 457 15.26 9.36 22.40
C ILE A 457 16.13 8.30 21.72
N ILE A 458 16.09 7.08 22.24
CA ILE A 458 16.68 5.88 21.63
C ILE A 458 15.64 4.76 21.65
N SER A 459 15.78 3.77 20.77
CA SER A 459 14.96 2.57 20.79
C SER A 459 15.75 1.37 20.30
N ARG A 460 15.39 0.20 20.81
CA ARG A 460 15.95 -1.09 20.38
C ARG A 460 15.43 -1.56 19.02
N HIS A 461 14.48 -0.86 18.42
CA HIS A 461 13.66 -1.34 17.31
C HIS A 461 14.11 -0.73 15.97
N ASN A 462 14.23 -1.59 14.95
CA ASN A 462 14.47 -1.25 13.55
C ASN A 462 15.58 -0.18 13.37
N GLN A 463 15.32 0.90 12.64
CA GLN A 463 16.32 1.92 12.31
C GLN A 463 16.86 2.63 13.56
N PHE A 464 16.06 2.80 14.62
CA PHE A 464 16.53 3.42 15.86
C PHE A 464 17.64 2.59 16.52
N TRP A 465 17.55 1.25 16.49
CA TRP A 465 18.62 0.40 16.99
C TRP A 465 19.91 0.58 16.18
N LEU A 466 19.79 0.66 14.86
CA LEU A 466 20.93 0.87 13.97
C LEU A 466 21.62 2.22 14.21
N TRP A 467 20.87 3.27 14.59
CA TRP A 467 21.44 4.55 15.00
C TRP A 467 22.21 4.51 16.33
N GLY A 468 22.04 3.44 17.11
CA GLY A 468 22.80 3.19 18.32
C GLY A 468 22.32 3.97 19.56
N PRO A 469 23.02 3.80 20.69
CA PRO A 469 22.70 4.46 21.95
C PRO A 469 23.13 5.93 22.03
N ARG A 470 23.61 6.51 20.93
CA ARG A 470 23.94 7.94 20.75
C ARG A 470 24.84 8.54 21.84
N GLY A 471 25.74 7.73 22.44
CA GLY A 471 26.69 8.17 23.48
C GLY A 471 26.12 8.25 24.90
N PHE A 472 24.84 7.98 25.14
CA PHE A 472 24.26 7.94 26.47
C PHE A 472 24.82 6.77 27.30
N SER A 473 25.14 7.05 28.56
CA SER A 473 25.69 6.02 29.46
C SER A 473 24.63 5.03 29.94
N GLY A 474 23.38 5.46 29.96
CA GLY A 474 22.24 4.72 30.50
C GLY A 474 22.10 4.82 32.03
N LYS A 475 22.81 5.75 32.71
CA LYS A 475 22.70 5.93 34.18
C LYS A 475 21.26 6.22 34.61
N THR A 476 20.55 7.03 33.82
CA THR A 476 19.13 7.32 33.99
C THR A 476 18.41 7.12 32.67
N ILE A 477 17.50 6.14 32.64
CA ILE A 477 16.65 5.87 31.48
C ILE A 477 15.19 6.14 31.85
N ILE A 478 14.48 6.85 31.00
CA ILE A 478 13.03 7.01 31.06
C ILE A 478 12.45 5.98 30.08
N GLU A 479 11.97 4.85 30.59
CA GLU A 479 11.49 3.76 29.74
C GLU A 479 9.98 3.89 29.50
N ILE A 480 9.60 3.93 28.22
CA ILE A 480 8.23 3.90 27.75
C ILE A 480 7.82 2.44 27.55
N ASN A 481 6.63 2.06 28.04
CA ASN A 481 5.97 0.76 27.82
C ASN A 481 6.81 -0.48 28.24
N GLY A 482 7.74 -0.29 29.15
CA GLY A 482 8.62 -1.35 29.62
C GLY A 482 8.48 -1.63 31.12
N THR A 483 9.50 -2.27 31.68
CA THR A 483 9.58 -2.66 33.09
C THR A 483 10.95 -2.40 33.71
N CYS A 484 11.81 -1.58 33.07
CA CYS A 484 13.22 -1.40 33.43
C CYS A 484 14.00 -2.74 33.45
N GLY A 485 13.70 -3.64 32.53
CA GLY A 485 14.33 -4.97 32.53
C GLY A 485 14.16 -5.70 33.86
N ALA A 486 12.94 -5.66 34.42
CA ALA A 486 12.68 -6.19 35.77
C ALA A 486 13.00 -7.68 35.92
N SER A 487 12.75 -8.49 34.89
CA SER A 487 13.06 -9.92 34.85
C SER A 487 14.57 -10.21 34.91
N GLU A 488 15.36 -9.37 34.28
CA GLU A 488 16.82 -9.48 34.18
C GLU A 488 17.56 -8.66 35.24
N LYS A 489 16.81 -7.93 36.07
CA LYS A 489 17.34 -7.03 37.09
C LYS A 489 18.38 -6.05 36.55
N LEU A 490 18.14 -5.50 35.36
CA LEU A 490 19.11 -4.63 34.66
C LEU A 490 19.41 -3.33 35.39
N PHE A 491 18.49 -2.82 36.25
CA PHE A 491 18.65 -1.60 37.03
C PHE A 491 18.53 -1.85 38.52
N ALA A 492 19.25 -1.09 39.32
CA ALA A 492 19.19 -1.18 40.78
C ALA A 492 17.91 -0.56 41.35
N SER A 493 17.36 0.48 40.70
CA SER A 493 16.09 1.09 41.10
C SER A 493 15.21 1.44 39.93
N ARG A 494 13.92 1.34 40.14
CA ARG A 494 12.88 1.72 39.19
C ARG A 494 11.74 2.41 39.89
N THR A 495 11.20 3.47 39.30
CA THR A 495 10.07 4.23 39.81
C THR A 495 9.08 4.45 38.70
N LEU A 496 7.82 4.08 38.90
CA LEU A 496 6.74 4.44 37.98
C LEU A 496 6.50 5.94 38.10
N ALA A 497 6.78 6.67 37.03
CA ALA A 497 6.58 8.12 36.98
C ALA A 497 5.13 8.49 36.66
N THR A 498 4.57 7.85 35.63
CA THR A 498 3.18 8.10 35.21
C THR A 498 2.67 6.97 34.32
N ARG A 499 1.38 7.04 33.96
CA ARG A 499 0.75 6.22 32.92
C ARG A 499 -0.01 7.11 31.96
N VAL A 500 0.09 6.80 30.67
CA VAL A 500 -0.66 7.45 29.61
C VAL A 500 -1.83 6.57 29.21
N HIS A 501 -3.03 7.13 29.24
CA HIS A 501 -4.24 6.42 28.84
C HIS A 501 -4.77 7.00 27.53
N SER A 502 -4.99 6.14 26.53
CA SER A 502 -5.64 6.50 25.28
C SER A 502 -6.71 5.46 24.95
N ARG A 503 -7.98 5.88 24.99
CA ARG A 503 -9.14 4.99 24.80
C ARG A 503 -9.17 4.31 23.44
N TYR A 504 -8.71 5.00 22.40
CA TYR A 504 -8.83 4.55 21.01
C TYR A 504 -7.50 4.03 20.45
N ALA A 505 -6.40 4.18 21.19
CA ALA A 505 -5.12 3.61 20.78
C ALA A 505 -5.19 2.08 20.73
N ILE A 506 -4.27 1.50 19.98
CA ILE A 506 -4.08 0.06 19.93
C ILE A 506 -3.88 -0.50 21.34
N ARG A 507 -4.34 -1.71 21.61
CA ARG A 507 -4.45 -2.22 22.98
C ARG A 507 -3.17 -2.11 23.79
N TYR A 508 -2.03 -2.48 23.21
CA TYR A 508 -0.74 -2.42 23.91
C TYR A 508 -0.20 -0.99 24.09
N GLU A 509 -0.78 0.02 23.38
CA GLU A 509 -0.51 1.45 23.53
C GLU A 509 -1.63 2.19 24.30
N SER A 510 -2.67 1.49 24.77
CA SER A 510 -3.83 2.14 25.42
C SER A 510 -3.62 2.52 26.88
N ASN A 511 -2.61 1.93 27.55
CA ASN A 511 -2.29 2.16 28.96
C ASN A 511 -0.78 2.05 29.20
N VAL A 512 -0.04 3.01 28.68
CA VAL A 512 1.43 2.97 28.62
C VAL A 512 2.06 3.47 29.92
N PRO A 513 2.80 2.62 30.66
CA PRO A 513 3.57 3.07 31.82
C PRO A 513 4.85 3.78 31.35
N ILE A 514 5.24 4.84 32.06
CA ILE A 514 6.53 5.50 31.91
C ILE A 514 7.29 5.36 33.22
N TRP A 515 8.43 4.69 33.14
CA TRP A 515 9.29 4.39 34.27
C TRP A 515 10.56 5.23 34.26
N ILE A 516 11.09 5.53 35.43
CA ILE A 516 12.45 6.05 35.60
C ILE A 516 13.30 4.91 36.15
N CYS A 517 14.26 4.45 35.34
CA CYS A 517 15.20 3.38 35.66
C CYS A 517 16.58 3.99 35.97
N ARG A 518 17.17 3.66 37.12
CA ARG A 518 18.44 4.24 37.58
C ARG A 518 19.46 3.18 37.94
N ASN A 519 20.72 3.56 37.86
CA ASN A 519 21.87 2.75 38.26
C ASN A 519 21.86 1.39 37.53
N PRO A 520 22.15 1.37 36.23
CA PRO A 520 22.24 0.13 35.48
C PRO A 520 23.36 -0.76 36.05
N ARG A 521 23.14 -2.06 36.07
CA ARG A 521 24.15 -3.04 36.49
C ARG A 521 25.17 -3.33 35.40
N GLU A 522 24.81 -3.07 34.15
CA GLU A 522 25.68 -3.14 33.00
C GLU A 522 25.58 -1.85 32.19
N PRO A 523 26.67 -1.38 31.56
CA PRO A 523 26.63 -0.20 30.70
C PRO A 523 25.74 -0.47 29.48
N LEU A 524 25.01 0.56 29.04
CA LEU A 524 24.07 0.48 27.91
C LEU A 524 24.75 -0.06 26.64
N SER A 525 26.01 0.26 26.40
CA SER A 525 26.80 -0.22 25.26
C SER A 525 26.93 -1.76 25.22
N ARG A 526 26.99 -2.43 26.35
CA ARG A 526 27.05 -3.91 26.41
C ARG A 526 25.67 -4.53 26.20
N VAL A 527 24.64 -3.89 26.69
CA VAL A 527 23.26 -4.37 26.56
C VAL A 527 22.75 -4.18 25.14
N TRP A 528 23.21 -3.15 24.44
CA TRP A 528 22.66 -2.71 23.14
C TRP A 528 22.56 -3.81 22.10
N ALA A 529 23.60 -4.60 21.92
CA ALA A 529 23.60 -5.70 20.95
C ALA A 529 22.58 -6.81 21.26
N ARG A 530 22.29 -7.03 22.55
CA ARG A 530 21.38 -8.10 23.02
C ARG A 530 19.90 -7.74 22.92
N ILE A 531 19.60 -6.43 22.92
CA ILE A 531 18.21 -5.95 22.90
C ILE A 531 17.69 -5.63 21.49
N LYS A 532 18.51 -5.90 20.46
CA LYS A 532 18.13 -5.67 19.07
C LYS A 532 16.82 -6.35 18.71
N THR A 533 15.93 -5.59 18.08
CA THR A 533 14.65 -6.07 17.56
C THR A 533 14.44 -5.55 16.16
N TYR A 534 14.40 -6.45 15.19
CA TYR A 534 14.04 -6.18 13.79
C TYR A 534 12.79 -6.98 13.46
N ASP A 535 11.63 -6.31 13.46
CA ASP A 535 10.34 -6.97 13.18
C ASP A 535 9.27 -6.03 12.58
#